data_cf4e3202066bb2d1b42b1e6c5945081f
#
_entry.id   cf4e3202066bb2d1b42b1e6c5945081f
#
_cell.length_a   1.000
_cell.length_b   1.000
_cell.length_c   1.000
_cell.angle_alpha   90.00
_cell.angle_beta   90.00
_cell.angle_gamma   90.00
#
_symmetry.space_group_name_H-M   'P 1'
#
loop_
_entity.id
_entity.type
_entity.pdbx_description
1 polymer ?
#
loop_
_entity_poly.entity_id
_entity_poly.type
_entity_poly.pdbx_seq_one_letter_code
_entity_poly.pdbx_strand_id
1 'polypeptide(L)'
;MARAHPTTRVKVRRGTLISVDGIEAAEIVAAARARLAEVPRQRRAGVSLWDASGVFDDLVVAGRDAGAPSARTLLLLYAADLAFRLRWEIRPALAEGRVVAAAPYVATALAFGRAAGLPAGWLKQLFRFAPRPAQACYVDGSSARSGFIRFACGQLSLANGFLAQDVVARARKHLKPSARSRR
;
A
#
# COMPACT_ATOMS: atom_id res chain seq x y z
N MET A 1 51.44 -25.86 -8.67
CA MET A 1 50.28 -26.18 -7.78
C MET A 1 49.58 -24.90 -7.36
N ALA A 2 48.46 -24.58 -8.00
CA ALA A 2 47.67 -23.37 -7.71
C ALA A 2 46.71 -23.65 -6.52
N ARG A 3 46.84 -22.89 -5.44
CA ARG A 3 45.94 -22.98 -4.30
C ARG A 3 44.62 -22.28 -4.65
N ALA A 4 43.54 -23.05 -4.72
CA ALA A 4 42.18 -22.51 -4.83
C ALA A 4 41.84 -21.78 -3.57
N HIS A 5 41.55 -20.46 -3.65
CA HIS A 5 41.00 -19.69 -2.55
C HIS A 5 39.55 -20.10 -2.32
N PRO A 6 39.12 -20.39 -1.08
CA PRO A 6 37.72 -20.68 -0.81
C PRO A 6 36.89 -19.42 -1.02
N THR A 7 36.03 -19.46 -2.01
CA THR A 7 35.00 -18.40 -2.21
C THR A 7 34.00 -18.46 -1.06
N THR A 8 34.19 -17.64 -0.07
CA THR A 8 33.23 -17.50 1.03
C THR A 8 31.89 -17.01 0.44
N ARG A 9 30.93 -17.91 0.32
CA ARG A 9 29.56 -17.61 -0.14
C ARG A 9 28.92 -16.69 0.88
N VAL A 10 28.97 -15.37 0.64
CA VAL A 10 28.28 -14.37 1.45
C VAL A 10 26.79 -14.71 1.44
N LYS A 11 26.26 -15.11 2.60
CA LYS A 11 24.84 -15.42 2.76
C LYS A 11 24.05 -14.13 2.64
N VAL A 12 23.59 -13.79 1.42
CA VAL A 12 22.77 -12.60 1.17
C VAL A 12 21.50 -12.74 2.01
N ARG A 13 21.36 -11.90 3.03
CA ARG A 13 20.15 -11.85 3.83
C ARG A 13 19.01 -11.33 2.94
N ARG A 14 17.90 -12.05 2.90
CA ARG A 14 16.72 -11.61 2.16
C ARG A 14 16.16 -10.33 2.78
N GLY A 15 15.81 -9.36 1.93
CA GLY A 15 15.10 -8.17 2.32
C GLY A 15 13.71 -8.50 2.88
N THR A 16 13.14 -7.61 3.67
CA THR A 16 11.85 -7.82 4.32
C THR A 16 10.89 -6.70 3.96
N LEU A 17 9.74 -7.06 3.41
CA LEU A 17 8.62 -6.15 3.14
C LEU A 17 7.63 -6.20 4.32
N ILE A 18 7.36 -5.05 4.92
CA ILE A 18 6.30 -4.83 5.91
C ILE A 18 5.20 -4.05 5.20
N SER A 19 3.96 -4.52 5.24
CA SER A 19 2.82 -3.71 4.82
C SER A 19 2.13 -3.09 6.03
N VAL A 20 1.73 -1.83 5.90
CA VAL A 20 0.90 -1.13 6.87
C VAL A 20 -0.29 -0.55 6.15
N ASP A 21 -1.47 -1.08 6.44
CA ASP A 21 -2.71 -0.77 5.77
C ASP A 21 -3.74 -0.17 6.74
N GLY A 22 -4.59 0.72 6.27
CA GLY A 22 -5.58 1.40 7.10
C GLY A 22 -6.41 2.41 6.31
N ILE A 23 -7.19 3.20 7.03
CA ILE A 23 -8.03 4.26 6.46
C ILE A 23 -7.30 5.60 6.46
N GLU A 24 -6.66 5.93 7.56
CA GLU A 24 -6.11 7.26 7.85
C GLU A 24 -4.61 7.32 7.59
N ALA A 25 -4.18 8.30 6.80
CA ALA A 25 -2.77 8.40 6.39
C ALA A 25 -1.81 8.59 7.57
N ALA A 26 -2.19 9.42 8.55
CA ALA A 26 -1.31 9.75 9.66
C ALA A 26 -0.96 8.52 10.51
N GLU A 27 -1.96 7.70 10.84
CA GLU A 27 -1.78 6.48 11.61
C GLU A 27 -1.02 5.41 10.83
N ILE A 28 -1.30 5.28 9.51
CA ILE A 28 -0.56 4.36 8.64
C ILE A 28 0.92 4.73 8.61
N VAL A 29 1.24 6.01 8.43
CA VAL A 29 2.63 6.50 8.39
C VAL A 29 3.31 6.37 9.75
N ALA A 30 2.62 6.72 10.84
CA ALA A 30 3.15 6.59 12.20
C ALA A 30 3.48 5.14 12.54
N ALA A 31 2.56 4.21 12.23
CA ALA A 31 2.76 2.78 12.44
C ALA A 31 3.91 2.22 11.57
N ALA A 32 4.02 2.64 10.32
CA ALA A 32 5.11 2.23 9.44
C ALA A 32 6.48 2.68 9.98
N ARG A 33 6.57 3.91 10.45
CA ARG A 33 7.78 4.45 11.09
C ARG A 33 8.12 3.71 12.38
N ALA A 34 7.12 3.42 13.23
CA ALA A 34 7.30 2.67 14.46
C ALA A 34 7.84 1.26 14.17
N ARG A 35 7.28 0.55 13.19
CA ARG A 35 7.79 -0.77 12.79
C ARG A 35 9.21 -0.74 12.25
N LEU A 36 9.58 0.28 11.49
CA LEU A 36 10.96 0.45 11.05
C LEU A 36 11.90 0.83 12.20
N ALA A 37 11.43 1.51 13.23
CA ALA A 37 12.24 1.86 14.38
C ALA A 37 12.68 0.62 15.19
N GLU A 38 11.95 -0.49 15.13
CA GLU A 38 12.30 -1.78 15.72
C GLU A 38 13.43 -2.53 14.96
N VAL A 39 13.73 -2.08 13.73
CA VAL A 39 14.76 -2.69 12.88
C VAL A 39 16.11 -2.01 13.10
N PRO A 40 17.26 -2.73 13.12
CA PRO A 40 18.59 -2.10 13.17
C PRO A 40 18.79 -1.08 12.03
N ARG A 41 19.40 0.07 12.35
CA ARG A 41 19.55 1.21 11.40
C ARG A 41 20.15 0.79 10.04
N GLN A 42 21.18 -0.06 10.06
CA GLN A 42 21.88 -0.52 8.86
C GLN A 42 20.97 -1.31 7.89
N ARG A 43 19.86 -1.83 8.41
CA ARG A 43 18.90 -2.62 7.62
C ARG A 43 17.66 -1.84 7.21
N ARG A 44 17.47 -0.61 7.67
CA ARG A 44 16.30 0.20 7.31
C ARG A 44 16.47 0.77 5.90
N ALA A 45 15.48 0.57 5.04
CA ALA A 45 15.40 1.28 3.76
C ALA A 45 14.59 2.58 3.89
N GLY A 46 13.43 2.50 4.50
CA GLY A 46 12.51 3.62 4.62
C GLY A 46 11.05 3.21 4.50
N VAL A 47 10.17 4.21 4.48
CA VAL A 47 8.74 4.02 4.24
C VAL A 47 8.43 4.41 2.80
N SER A 48 7.89 3.47 2.03
CA SER A 48 7.33 3.72 0.71
C SER A 48 5.89 4.19 0.87
N LEU A 49 5.63 5.44 0.58
CA LEU A 49 4.33 6.10 0.79
C LEU A 49 3.47 6.06 -0.47
N TRP A 50 2.16 6.12 -0.27
CA TRP A 50 1.20 6.33 -1.35
C TRP A 50 1.46 7.66 -2.06
N ASP A 51 1.15 7.66 -3.35
CA ASP A 51 1.32 8.78 -4.29
C ASP A 51 2.78 9.24 -4.48
N ALA A 52 3.72 8.30 -4.35
CA ALA A 52 5.12 8.57 -4.65
C ALA A 52 5.35 8.89 -6.14
N SER A 53 4.42 8.51 -7.01
CA SER A 53 4.43 8.85 -8.44
C SER A 53 3.86 10.23 -8.77
N GLY A 54 3.12 10.85 -7.83
CA GLY A 54 2.41 12.14 -8.03
C GLY A 54 1.15 12.05 -8.89
N VAL A 55 0.74 10.84 -9.30
CA VAL A 55 -0.39 10.65 -10.24
C VAL A 55 -1.73 11.09 -9.66
N PHE A 56 -1.90 11.09 -8.35
CA PHE A 56 -3.14 11.52 -7.70
C PHE A 56 -3.21 13.03 -7.53
N ASP A 57 -2.09 13.70 -7.36
CA ASP A 57 -2.01 15.16 -7.39
C ASP A 57 -2.37 15.67 -8.80
N ASP A 58 -1.84 15.04 -9.85
CA ASP A 58 -2.21 15.33 -11.25
C ASP A 58 -3.69 15.07 -11.51
N LEU A 59 -4.26 13.99 -10.95
CA LEU A 59 -5.68 13.69 -11.08
C LEU A 59 -6.57 14.78 -10.48
N VAL A 60 -6.19 15.35 -9.34
CA VAL A 60 -6.94 16.46 -8.72
C VAL A 60 -6.98 17.68 -9.63
N VAL A 61 -5.87 17.98 -10.29
CA VAL A 61 -5.80 19.10 -11.25
C VAL A 61 -6.66 18.82 -12.48
N ALA A 62 -6.50 17.64 -13.09
CA ALA A 62 -7.24 17.26 -14.30
C ALA A 62 -8.73 17.03 -14.05
N GLY A 63 -9.11 16.57 -12.88
CA GLY A 63 -10.50 16.25 -12.50
C GLY A 63 -11.43 17.44 -12.41
N ARG A 64 -10.92 18.66 -12.41
CA ARG A 64 -11.73 19.89 -12.42
C ARG A 64 -12.55 20.01 -13.71
N ASP A 65 -11.99 19.57 -14.84
CA ASP A 65 -12.59 19.70 -16.17
C ASP A 65 -13.13 18.37 -16.70
N ALA A 66 -12.56 17.24 -16.30
CA ALA A 66 -12.86 15.91 -16.86
C ALA A 66 -13.95 15.13 -16.08
N GLY A 67 -14.42 15.65 -14.95
CA GLY A 67 -15.37 14.96 -14.09
C GLY A 67 -14.73 13.90 -13.20
N ALA A 68 -15.51 13.32 -12.29
CA ALA A 68 -15.01 12.42 -11.27
C ALA A 68 -14.66 11.04 -11.82
N PRO A 69 -13.52 10.46 -11.43
CA PRO A 69 -13.08 9.14 -11.87
C PRO A 69 -13.95 8.03 -11.28
N SER A 70 -14.08 6.91 -11.97
CA SER A 70 -14.72 5.71 -11.44
C SER A 70 -13.86 5.03 -10.37
N ALA A 71 -14.48 4.18 -9.53
CA ALA A 71 -13.74 3.37 -8.56
C ALA A 71 -12.69 2.45 -9.23
N ARG A 72 -12.97 1.96 -10.45
CA ARG A 72 -12.00 1.20 -11.23
C ARG A 72 -10.83 2.05 -11.67
N THR A 73 -11.07 3.26 -12.14
CA THR A 73 -10.03 4.22 -12.53
C THR A 73 -9.11 4.53 -11.36
N LEU A 74 -9.68 4.83 -10.18
CA LEU A 74 -8.90 5.10 -8.97
C LEU A 74 -8.01 3.92 -8.56
N LEU A 75 -8.50 2.68 -8.70
CA LEU A 75 -7.70 1.49 -8.40
C LEU A 75 -6.64 1.19 -9.46
N LEU A 76 -6.89 1.50 -10.73
CA LEU A 76 -5.86 1.41 -11.77
C LEU A 76 -4.73 2.40 -11.51
N LEU A 77 -5.05 3.63 -11.13
CA LEU A 77 -4.05 4.64 -10.74
C LEU A 77 -3.29 4.20 -9.48
N TYR A 78 -3.98 3.64 -8.49
CA TYR A 78 -3.31 3.08 -7.32
C TYR A 78 -2.36 1.93 -7.67
N ALA A 79 -2.76 1.06 -8.60
CA ALA A 79 -1.91 -0.03 -9.07
C ALA A 79 -0.69 0.50 -9.84
N ALA A 80 -0.84 1.57 -10.61
CA ALA A 80 0.26 2.24 -11.31
C ALA A 80 1.25 2.87 -10.31
N ASP A 81 0.75 3.62 -9.30
CA ASP A 81 1.58 4.16 -8.23
C ASP A 81 2.31 3.03 -7.47
N LEU A 82 1.61 1.95 -7.12
CA LEU A 82 2.25 0.80 -6.47
C LEU A 82 3.32 0.15 -7.35
N ALA A 83 3.10 0.04 -8.66
CA ALA A 83 4.10 -0.47 -9.59
C ALA A 83 5.33 0.43 -9.64
N PHE A 84 5.15 1.76 -9.62
CA PHE A 84 6.21 2.75 -9.50
C PHE A 84 7.02 2.53 -8.21
N ARG A 85 6.34 2.48 -7.04
CA ARG A 85 6.97 2.24 -5.74
C ARG A 85 7.72 0.90 -5.68
N LEU A 86 7.15 -0.15 -6.28
CA LEU A 86 7.81 -1.45 -6.39
C LEU A 86 9.09 -1.36 -7.24
N ARG A 87 9.06 -0.61 -8.33
CA ARG A 87 10.21 -0.48 -9.24
C ARG A 87 11.35 0.30 -8.62
N TRP A 88 11.04 1.43 -7.98
CA TRP A 88 12.06 2.41 -7.61
C TRP A 88 12.43 2.42 -6.14
N GLU A 89 11.56 1.92 -5.25
CA GLU A 89 11.77 1.98 -3.81
C GLU A 89 11.85 0.58 -3.17
N ILE A 90 10.80 -0.25 -3.40
CA ILE A 90 10.63 -1.48 -2.63
C ILE A 90 11.58 -2.58 -3.09
N ARG A 91 11.57 -2.93 -4.39
CA ARG A 91 12.40 -4.03 -4.91
C ARG A 91 13.89 -3.78 -4.78
N PRO A 92 14.44 -2.57 -5.04
CA PRO A 92 15.85 -2.28 -4.80
C PRO A 92 16.23 -2.52 -3.33
N ALA A 93 15.45 -1.99 -2.39
CA ALA A 93 15.70 -2.19 -0.96
C ALA A 93 15.68 -3.67 -0.55
N LEU A 94 14.73 -4.45 -1.09
CA LEU A 94 14.67 -5.89 -0.83
C LEU A 94 15.87 -6.65 -1.41
N ALA A 95 16.34 -6.25 -2.59
CA ALA A 95 17.52 -6.84 -3.23
C ALA A 95 18.80 -6.60 -2.42
N GLU A 96 18.90 -5.44 -1.75
CA GLU A 96 19.98 -5.09 -0.84
C GLU A 96 19.87 -5.78 0.54
N GLY A 97 18.88 -6.63 0.76
CA GLY A 97 18.65 -7.29 2.05
C GLY A 97 18.09 -6.38 3.13
N ARG A 98 17.55 -5.21 2.76
CA ARG A 98 17.03 -4.20 3.69
C ARG A 98 15.55 -4.44 4.02
N VAL A 99 15.07 -3.73 5.03
CA VAL A 99 13.65 -3.74 5.46
C VAL A 99 12.99 -2.47 4.97
N VAL A 100 11.89 -2.62 4.24
CA VAL A 100 11.07 -1.52 3.74
C VAL A 100 9.64 -1.68 4.23
N ALA A 101 9.01 -0.57 4.66
CA ALA A 101 7.60 -0.51 5.01
C ALA A 101 6.82 0.15 3.87
N ALA A 102 5.82 -0.51 3.31
CA ALA A 102 4.90 0.06 2.32
C ALA A 102 3.61 0.51 3.02
N ALA A 103 3.26 1.80 2.88
CA ALA A 103 2.21 2.45 3.68
C ALA A 103 1.42 3.50 2.85
N PRO A 104 0.16 3.21 2.45
CA PRO A 104 -0.50 1.91 2.49
C PRO A 104 -0.01 0.93 1.43
N TYR A 105 -0.47 -0.31 1.53
CA TYR A 105 -0.17 -1.38 0.58
C TYR A 105 -1.46 -1.94 -0.04
N VAL A 106 -1.41 -3.17 -0.52
CA VAL A 106 -2.49 -3.82 -1.29
C VAL A 106 -3.79 -3.97 -0.51
N ALA A 107 -3.76 -4.22 0.81
CA ALA A 107 -4.98 -4.48 1.57
C ALA A 107 -5.90 -3.25 1.65
N THR A 108 -5.33 -2.04 1.71
CA THR A 108 -6.09 -0.78 1.64
C THR A 108 -6.84 -0.64 0.32
N ALA A 109 -6.17 -0.90 -0.80
CA ALA A 109 -6.80 -0.84 -2.14
C ALA A 109 -7.89 -1.91 -2.31
N LEU A 110 -7.64 -3.14 -1.85
CA LEU A 110 -8.63 -4.22 -1.87
C LEU A 110 -9.86 -3.89 -1.01
N ALA A 111 -9.66 -3.29 0.17
CA ALA A 111 -10.75 -2.89 1.05
C ALA A 111 -11.63 -1.81 0.40
N PHE A 112 -11.03 -0.81 -0.23
CA PHE A 112 -11.76 0.20 -1.01
C PHE A 112 -12.53 -0.43 -2.18
N GLY A 113 -11.89 -1.26 -2.99
CA GLY A 113 -12.53 -1.89 -4.13
C GLY A 113 -13.73 -2.77 -3.76
N ARG A 114 -13.63 -3.54 -2.67
CA ARG A 114 -14.75 -4.32 -2.13
C ARG A 114 -15.87 -3.42 -1.61
N ALA A 115 -15.54 -2.37 -0.89
CA ALA A 115 -16.50 -1.40 -0.39
C ALA A 115 -17.25 -0.67 -1.53
N ALA A 116 -16.57 -0.45 -2.65
CA ALA A 116 -17.14 0.11 -3.88
C ALA A 116 -17.88 -0.93 -4.75
N GLY A 117 -18.02 -2.18 -4.31
CA GLY A 117 -18.76 -3.23 -5.02
C GLY A 117 -18.02 -3.86 -6.20
N LEU A 118 -16.71 -3.72 -6.30
CA LEU A 118 -15.95 -4.28 -7.41
C LEU A 118 -15.73 -5.79 -7.25
N PRO A 119 -15.72 -6.57 -8.36
CA PRO A 119 -15.57 -8.02 -8.31
C PRO A 119 -14.25 -8.46 -7.68
N ALA A 120 -14.32 -9.41 -6.74
CA ALA A 120 -13.14 -9.91 -6.02
C ALA A 120 -12.09 -10.53 -6.95
N GLY A 121 -12.52 -11.23 -8.01
CA GLY A 121 -11.63 -11.80 -9.01
C GLY A 121 -10.82 -10.74 -9.76
N TRP A 122 -11.46 -9.64 -10.17
CA TRP A 122 -10.80 -8.51 -10.80
C TRP A 122 -9.78 -7.85 -9.88
N LEU A 123 -10.16 -7.60 -8.63
CA LEU A 123 -9.26 -7.02 -7.63
C LEU A 123 -8.02 -7.89 -7.40
N LYS A 124 -8.19 -9.21 -7.31
CA LYS A 124 -7.09 -10.16 -7.17
C LYS A 124 -6.15 -10.12 -8.37
N GLN A 125 -6.68 -10.04 -9.59
CA GLN A 125 -5.89 -9.97 -10.81
C GLN A 125 -5.13 -8.63 -10.89
N LEU A 126 -5.77 -7.53 -10.56
CA LEU A 126 -5.16 -6.20 -10.60
C LEU A 126 -3.88 -6.13 -9.77
N PHE A 127 -3.88 -6.72 -8.57
CA PHE A 127 -2.74 -6.64 -7.64
C PHE A 127 -1.86 -7.90 -7.60
N ARG A 128 -2.01 -8.84 -8.56
CA ARG A 128 -1.22 -10.09 -8.59
C ARG A 128 0.30 -9.89 -8.71
N PHE A 129 0.73 -8.73 -9.23
CA PHE A 129 2.14 -8.38 -9.41
C PHE A 129 2.84 -7.95 -8.11
N ALA A 130 2.06 -7.64 -7.07
CA ALA A 130 2.57 -7.16 -5.80
C ALA A 130 3.10 -8.33 -4.95
N PRO A 131 4.34 -8.28 -4.45
CA PRO A 131 4.90 -9.32 -3.61
C PRO A 131 4.12 -9.41 -2.28
N ARG A 132 4.05 -10.63 -1.74
CA ARG A 132 3.45 -10.82 -0.40
C ARG A 132 4.35 -10.20 0.66
N PRO A 133 3.81 -9.38 1.57
CA PRO A 133 4.57 -8.86 2.69
C PRO A 133 4.90 -10.01 3.66
N ALA A 134 6.09 -9.93 4.26
CA ALA A 134 6.50 -10.85 5.33
C ALA A 134 5.75 -10.56 6.65
N GLN A 135 5.35 -9.30 6.84
CA GLN A 135 4.55 -8.84 7.97
C GLN A 135 3.46 -7.89 7.45
N ALA A 136 2.24 -8.05 7.97
CA ALA A 136 1.11 -7.19 7.66
C ALA A 136 0.59 -6.55 8.95
N CYS A 137 0.51 -5.22 8.95
CA CYS A 137 -0.05 -4.41 10.03
C CYS A 137 -1.33 -3.74 9.53
N TYR A 138 -2.34 -3.71 10.39
CA TYR A 138 -3.58 -2.97 10.14
C TYR A 138 -3.77 -1.92 11.22
N VAL A 139 -4.10 -0.70 10.79
CA VAL A 139 -4.29 0.44 11.68
C VAL A 139 -5.74 0.89 11.58
N ASP A 140 -6.40 0.99 12.72
CA ASP A 140 -7.78 1.48 12.84
C ASP A 140 -7.72 2.79 13.66
N GLY A 141 -7.45 3.89 12.99
CA GLY A 141 -7.37 5.22 13.57
C GLY A 141 -8.53 6.11 13.14
N SER A 142 -8.70 7.24 13.82
CA SER A 142 -9.79 8.20 13.59
C SER A 142 -9.30 9.61 13.28
N SER A 143 -8.05 9.78 12.81
CA SER A 143 -7.53 11.10 12.50
C SER A 143 -8.17 11.72 11.26
N ALA A 144 -8.11 13.05 11.19
CA ALA A 144 -8.74 13.83 10.12
C ALA A 144 -7.89 13.92 8.83
N ARG A 145 -6.72 13.27 8.76
CA ARG A 145 -5.84 13.38 7.58
C ARG A 145 -6.18 12.34 6.53
N SER A 146 -6.37 12.81 5.30
CA SER A 146 -6.80 12.00 4.16
C SER A 146 -5.73 10.97 3.75
N GLY A 147 -6.08 9.67 3.80
CA GLY A 147 -5.37 8.61 3.11
C GLY A 147 -6.08 8.24 1.80
N PHE A 148 -5.56 7.26 1.06
CA PHE A 148 -6.13 6.84 -0.22
C PHE A 148 -7.64 6.58 -0.18
N ILE A 149 -8.16 5.88 0.83
CA ILE A 149 -9.60 5.55 0.91
C ILE A 149 -10.45 6.82 1.03
N ARG A 150 -10.04 7.78 1.87
CA ARG A 150 -10.78 9.04 2.00
C ARG A 150 -10.69 9.89 0.73
N PHE A 151 -9.51 9.96 0.12
CA PHE A 151 -9.33 10.62 -1.16
C PHE A 151 -10.26 10.01 -2.22
N ALA A 152 -10.22 8.69 -2.39
CA ALA A 152 -11.04 7.98 -3.37
C ALA A 152 -12.54 8.15 -3.10
N CYS A 153 -12.97 8.12 -1.83
CA CYS A 153 -14.36 8.37 -1.46
C CYS A 153 -14.78 9.81 -1.76
N GLY A 154 -13.89 10.79 -1.56
CA GLY A 154 -14.13 12.19 -1.95
C GLY A 154 -14.37 12.32 -3.45
N GLN A 155 -13.52 11.71 -4.27
CA GLN A 155 -13.67 11.73 -5.73
C GLN A 155 -14.99 11.07 -6.19
N LEU A 156 -15.38 9.94 -5.59
CA LEU A 156 -16.64 9.27 -5.92
C LEU A 156 -17.88 10.07 -5.51
N SER A 157 -17.83 10.78 -4.38
CA SER A 157 -18.94 11.59 -3.89
C SER A 157 -19.29 12.73 -4.82
N LEU A 158 -18.30 13.31 -5.50
CA LEU A 158 -18.49 14.36 -6.49
C LEU A 158 -19.24 13.84 -7.73
N ALA A 159 -19.13 12.53 -8.03
CA ALA A 159 -19.75 11.94 -9.23
C ALA A 159 -21.18 11.45 -9.04
N ASN A 160 -21.52 10.87 -7.88
CA ASN A 160 -22.70 9.99 -7.77
C ASN A 160 -23.58 10.29 -6.54
N GLY A 161 -23.38 11.36 -5.80
CA GLY A 161 -24.09 11.59 -4.53
C GLY A 161 -23.87 10.46 -3.49
N PHE A 162 -22.84 9.64 -3.67
CA PHE A 162 -22.50 8.53 -2.81
C PHE A 162 -22.08 9.07 -1.44
N LEU A 163 -22.68 8.54 -0.37
CA LEU A 163 -22.26 8.92 0.98
C LEU A 163 -20.85 8.32 1.23
N ALA A 164 -19.82 9.17 1.11
CA ALA A 164 -18.42 8.79 1.33
C ALA A 164 -18.21 8.05 2.65
N GLN A 165 -18.98 8.41 3.67
CA GLN A 165 -18.95 7.77 4.98
C GLN A 165 -19.31 6.28 4.94
N ASP A 166 -20.28 5.88 4.11
CA ASP A 166 -20.68 4.47 3.99
C ASP A 166 -19.61 3.61 3.33
N VAL A 167 -18.89 4.16 2.35
CA VAL A 167 -17.76 3.46 1.71
C VAL A 167 -16.61 3.32 2.68
N VAL A 168 -16.29 4.37 3.45
CA VAL A 168 -15.25 4.32 4.50
C VAL A 168 -15.61 3.27 5.56
N ALA A 169 -16.85 3.27 6.05
CA ALA A 169 -17.31 2.30 7.06
C ALA A 169 -17.23 0.84 6.54
N ARG A 170 -17.62 0.61 5.28
CA ARG A 170 -17.51 -0.71 4.63
C ARG A 170 -16.06 -1.11 4.41
N ALA A 171 -15.19 -0.19 3.96
CA ALA A 171 -13.76 -0.45 3.77
C ALA A 171 -13.09 -0.85 5.08
N ARG A 172 -13.45 -0.18 6.19
CA ARG A 172 -12.94 -0.52 7.54
C ARG A 172 -13.28 -1.95 7.93
N LYS A 173 -14.47 -2.46 7.59
CA LYS A 173 -14.84 -3.86 7.83
C LYS A 173 -13.97 -4.85 7.05
N HIS A 174 -13.54 -4.48 5.85
CA HIS A 174 -12.69 -5.31 4.99
C HIS A 174 -11.20 -5.29 5.38
N LEU A 175 -10.76 -4.29 6.14
CA LEU A 175 -9.39 -4.20 6.64
C LEU A 175 -9.15 -5.01 7.92
N LYS A 176 -10.19 -5.39 8.66
CA LYS A 176 -10.00 -6.19 9.87
C LYS A 176 -9.48 -7.58 9.49
N PRO A 177 -8.41 -8.07 10.16
CA PRO A 177 -7.96 -9.43 9.93
C PRO A 177 -9.11 -10.39 10.25
N SER A 178 -9.43 -11.26 9.29
CA SER A 178 -10.39 -12.33 9.55
C SER A 178 -9.90 -13.17 10.73
N ALA A 179 -10.75 -13.38 11.73
CA ALA A 179 -10.44 -14.18 12.92
C ALA A 179 -10.05 -15.65 12.60
N ARG A 180 -10.13 -16.07 11.33
CA ARG A 180 -9.80 -17.41 10.84
C ARG A 180 -8.32 -17.63 10.47
N SER A 181 -7.44 -16.65 10.58
CA SER A 181 -6.02 -16.80 10.21
C SER A 181 -5.08 -17.05 11.41
N ARG A 182 -5.62 -17.49 12.56
CA ARG A 182 -4.83 -17.98 13.70
C ARG A 182 -5.09 -19.47 13.87
N ARG A 183 -4.53 -20.29 12.98
CA ARG A 183 -4.21 -21.71 13.22
C ARG A 183 -2.97 -22.08 12.42
#